data_4ed5426a475b388aa66269cb681599c6
#
_entry.id   4ed5426a475b388aa66269cb681599c6
#
_cell.length_a   1.000
_cell.length_b   1.000
_cell.length_c   1.000
_cell.angle_alpha   90.00
_cell.angle_beta   90.00
_cell.angle_gamma   90.00
#
_symmetry.space_group_name_H-M   'P 1'
#
loop_
_entity.id
_entity.type
_entity.pdbx_description
1 polymer ?
#
loop_
_entity_poly.entity_id
_entity_poly.type
_entity_poly.pdbx_seq_one_letter_code
_entity_poly.pdbx_strand_id
1 'polypeptide(L)' 'MAHKYQYTCEGTIRIKREDEDFTTFVYVETNLYEATIQEATEWFEGMLSKYAACYGIDSKFSQVGFEVTSVQQKD' A
#
# COMPACT_ATOMS: atom_id res chain seq x y z
N MET A 1 -24.70 -2.29 16.17
CA MET A 1 -23.76 -2.62 15.09
C MET A 1 -23.00 -1.37 14.66
N ALA A 2 -21.71 -1.52 14.44
CA ALA A 2 -20.91 -0.40 13.96
C ALA A 2 -21.22 -0.11 12.49
N HIS A 3 -21.44 1.16 12.17
CA HIS A 3 -21.49 1.59 10.79
C HIS A 3 -20.14 1.45 10.14
N LYS A 4 -20.12 1.02 8.89
CA LYS A 4 -18.92 1.01 8.10
C LYS A 4 -19.01 2.08 7.02
N TYR A 5 -17.88 2.70 6.75
CA TYR A 5 -17.76 3.75 5.75
C TYR A 5 -16.79 3.29 4.66
N GLN A 6 -16.98 3.82 3.47
CA GLN A 6 -16.06 3.56 2.39
C GLN A 6 -14.88 4.53 2.47
N TYR A 7 -13.68 3.98 2.40
CA TYR A 7 -12.46 4.78 2.39
C TYR A 7 -11.70 4.49 1.11
N THR A 8 -11.25 5.55 0.45
CA THR A 8 -10.35 5.44 -0.70
C THR A 8 -8.92 5.51 -0.17
N CYS A 9 -8.16 4.46 -0.41
CA CYS A 9 -6.79 4.32 0.10
C CYS A 9 -5.83 4.35 -1.06
N GLU A 10 -4.77 5.13 -0.93
CA GLU A 10 -3.73 5.27 -1.94
C GLU A 10 -2.37 5.08 -1.29
N GLY A 11 -1.47 4.46 -2.03
CA GLY A 11 -0.12 4.26 -1.54
C GLY A 11 0.81 3.90 -2.67
N THR A 12 2.08 3.75 -2.34
CA THR A 12 3.10 3.37 -3.29
C THR A 12 3.95 2.24 -2.75
N ILE A 13 4.44 1.41 -3.65
CA ILE A 13 5.47 0.44 -3.36
C ILE A 13 6.71 0.92 -4.08
N ARG A 14 7.82 1.02 -3.35
CA ARG A 14 9.10 1.44 -3.89
C ARG A 14 9.91 0.20 -4.19
N ILE A 15 10.39 0.09 -5.42
CA ILE A 15 11.25 -1.02 -5.79
C ILE A 15 12.45 -0.49 -6.55
N LYS A 16 13.60 -1.10 -6.32
CA LYS A 16 14.81 -0.80 -7.07
C LYS A 16 15.39 -2.12 -7.55
N ARG A 17 15.58 -2.24 -8.86
CA ARG A 17 16.23 -3.41 -9.44
C ARG A 17 17.74 -3.31 -9.18
N GLU A 18 18.34 -4.47 -8.99
CA GLU A 18 19.77 -4.54 -8.70
C GLU A 18 20.63 -3.97 -9.82
N ASP A 19 20.16 -4.08 -11.07
CA ASP A 19 20.88 -3.64 -12.26
C ASP A 19 20.52 -2.20 -12.69
N GLU A 20 19.73 -1.49 -11.89
CA GLU A 20 19.30 -0.13 -12.20
C GLU A 20 19.69 0.85 -11.09
N ASP A 21 19.96 2.10 -11.47
CA ASP A 21 20.37 3.15 -10.54
C ASP A 21 19.18 3.99 -10.04
N PHE A 22 17.97 3.68 -10.45
CA PHE A 22 16.79 4.47 -10.08
C PHE A 22 15.75 3.61 -9.39
N THR A 23 14.93 4.29 -8.58
CA THR A 23 13.81 3.67 -7.86
C THR A 23 12.54 3.78 -8.69
N THR A 24 11.80 2.69 -8.78
CA THR A 24 10.49 2.66 -9.43
C THR A 24 9.41 2.67 -8.35
N PHE A 25 8.33 3.39 -8.60
CA PHE A 25 7.19 3.47 -7.71
C PHE A 25 5.99 2.81 -8.37
N VAL A 26 5.37 1.87 -7.66
CA VAL A 26 4.14 1.22 -8.11
C VAL A 26 2.99 1.84 -7.34
N TYR A 27 2.08 2.49 -8.04
CA TYR A 27 0.90 3.11 -7.43
C TYR A 27 -0.16 2.05 -7.13
N VAL A 28 -0.71 2.11 -5.92
CA VAL A 28 -1.77 1.19 -5.48
C VAL A 28 -2.94 2.02 -4.96
N GLU A 29 -4.13 1.74 -5.46
CA GLU A 29 -5.36 2.35 -4.99
C GLU A 29 -6.39 1.28 -4.72
N THR A 30 -7.11 1.38 -3.61
CA THR A 30 -8.20 0.47 -3.31
C THR A 30 -9.25 1.17 -2.45
N ASN A 31 -10.44 0.59 -2.42
CA ASN A 31 -11.51 1.03 -1.53
C ASN A 31 -11.73 -0.02 -0.46
N LEU A 32 -11.82 0.42 0.79
CA LEU A 32 -12.08 -0.44 1.93
C LEU A 32 -13.31 0.03 2.67
N TYR A 33 -14.03 -0.89 3.30
CA TYR A 33 -15.18 -0.59 4.14
C TYR A 33 -14.82 -0.91 5.58
N GLU A 34 -14.64 0.11 6.40
CA GLU A 34 -14.25 -0.04 7.79
C GLU A 34 -15.01 0.94 8.67
N ALA A 35 -15.06 0.66 9.97
CA ALA A 35 -15.77 1.52 10.90
C ALA A 35 -15.03 2.84 11.15
N THR A 36 -13.70 2.84 11.08
CA THR A 36 -12.89 4.03 11.32
C THR A 36 -11.79 4.15 10.27
N ILE A 37 -11.29 5.38 10.13
CA ILE A 37 -10.16 5.65 9.24
C ILE A 37 -8.90 4.92 9.72
N GLN A 38 -8.74 4.76 11.04
CA GLN A 38 -7.60 4.04 11.58
C GLN A 38 -7.60 2.57 11.15
N GLU A 39 -8.77 1.92 11.22
CA GLU A 39 -8.89 0.54 10.76
C GLU A 39 -8.61 0.41 9.27
N ALA A 40 -9.14 1.34 8.46
CA ALA A 40 -8.90 1.35 7.03
C ALA A 40 -7.39 1.49 6.73
N THR A 41 -6.73 2.40 7.45
CA THR A 41 -5.29 2.61 7.29
C THR A 41 -4.50 1.36 7.63
N GLU A 42 -4.83 0.71 8.75
CA GLU A 42 -4.14 -0.50 9.18
C GLU A 42 -4.30 -1.65 8.17
N TRP A 43 -5.51 -1.84 7.66
CA TRP A 43 -5.76 -2.86 6.65
C TRP A 43 -5.00 -2.57 5.36
N PHE A 44 -4.99 -1.31 4.94
CA PHE A 44 -4.28 -0.92 3.73
C PHE A 44 -2.77 -1.08 3.88
N GLU A 45 -2.21 -0.69 5.04
CA GLU A 45 -0.80 -0.92 5.33
C GLU A 45 -0.46 -2.41 5.22
N GLY A 46 -1.31 -3.27 5.77
CA GLY A 46 -1.13 -4.71 5.68
C GLY A 46 -1.13 -5.22 4.24
N MET A 47 -2.00 -4.66 3.40
CA MET A 47 -2.04 -5.00 1.97
C MET A 47 -0.76 -4.59 1.26
N LEU A 48 -0.31 -3.35 1.49
CA LEU A 48 0.93 -2.86 0.88
C LEU A 48 2.14 -3.66 1.34
N SER A 49 2.17 -4.02 2.62
CA SER A 49 3.24 -4.85 3.17
C SER A 49 3.32 -6.20 2.47
N LYS A 50 2.18 -6.81 2.19
CA LYS A 50 2.14 -8.09 1.48
C LYS A 50 2.61 -7.97 0.04
N TYR A 51 2.18 -6.90 -0.65
CA TYR A 51 2.63 -6.65 -2.02
C TYR A 51 4.14 -6.39 -2.06
N ALA A 52 4.64 -5.58 -1.12
CA ALA A 52 6.07 -5.33 -1.03
C ALA A 52 6.85 -6.62 -0.76
N ALA A 53 6.33 -7.49 0.10
CA ALA A 53 6.97 -8.77 0.38
C ALA A 53 7.05 -9.66 -0.87
N CYS A 54 6.03 -9.62 -1.73
CA CYS A 54 6.06 -10.36 -2.99
C CYS A 54 7.19 -9.90 -3.90
N TYR A 55 7.42 -8.59 -3.97
CA TYR A 55 8.57 -8.06 -4.71
C TYR A 55 9.89 -8.45 -4.04
N GLY A 56 9.91 -8.47 -2.71
CA GLY A 56 11.11 -8.80 -1.95
C GLY A 56 11.61 -10.23 -2.13
N ILE A 57 10.73 -11.14 -2.56
CA ILE A 57 11.10 -12.53 -2.83
C ILE A 57 11.95 -12.64 -4.10
N ASP A 58 11.72 -11.74 -5.07
CA ASP A 58 12.45 -11.76 -6.33
C ASP A 58 13.83 -11.11 -6.13
N SER A 59 14.88 -11.87 -6.38
CA SER A 59 16.25 -11.41 -6.21
C SER A 59 16.65 -10.28 -7.16
N LYS A 60 15.82 -9.96 -8.14
CA LYS A 60 16.06 -8.83 -9.04
C LYS A 60 15.92 -7.48 -8.35
N PHE A 61 15.23 -7.44 -7.22
CA PHE A 61 14.98 -6.20 -6.49
C PHE A 61 15.87 -6.13 -5.25
N SER A 62 16.70 -5.09 -5.18
CA SER A 62 17.63 -4.90 -4.08
C SER A 62 17.04 -4.11 -2.91
N GLN A 63 16.03 -3.28 -3.20
CA GLN A 63 15.39 -2.46 -2.18
C GLN A 63 13.88 -2.47 -2.45
N VAL A 64 13.11 -2.80 -1.40
CA VAL A 64 11.66 -2.82 -1.49
C VAL A 64 11.10 -2.12 -0.25
N GLY A 65 10.17 -1.21 -0.45
CA GLY A 65 9.50 -0.52 0.64
C GLY A 65 8.09 -0.14 0.22
N PHE A 66 7.33 0.40 1.16
CA PHE A 66 5.99 0.89 0.85
C PHE A 66 5.65 2.10 1.71
N GLU A 67 4.65 2.86 1.23
CA GLU A 67 4.18 4.04 1.94
C GLU A 67 2.70 4.25 1.66
N VAL A 68 1.92 4.51 2.70
CA VAL A 68 0.53 4.96 2.56
C VAL A 68 0.57 6.47 2.33
N THR A 69 -0.02 6.93 1.23
CA THR A 69 0.00 8.35 0.88
C THR A 69 -1.30 9.06 1.19
N SER A 70 -2.43 8.35 1.17
CA SER A 70 -3.73 8.96 1.44
C SER A 70 -4.75 7.92 1.87
N VAL A 71 -5.54 8.27 2.88
CA VAL A 71 -6.73 7.49 3.26
C VAL A 71 -7.82 8.51 3.50
N GLN A 72 -8.87 8.48 2.68
CA GLN A 72 -9.95 9.46 2.74
C GLN A 72 -11.31 8.77 2.74
N GLN A 73 -12.19 9.25 3.60
CA GLN A 73 -13.56 8.76 3.59
C GLN A 73 -14.27 9.28 2.34
N LYS A 74 -14.91 8.37 1.65
CA LYS A 74 -15.68 8.68 0.45
C LYS A 74 -17.13 8.93 0.84
N ASP A 75 -17.67 10.04 0.42
CA ASP A 75 -19.07 10.37 0.65
C ASP A 75 -19.99 9.61 -0.29
#